data_53da8c2a7efa2e139bb276816454c876
#
_entry.id   53da8c2a7efa2e139bb276816454c876
#
_cell.length_a   1.000
_cell.length_b   1.000
_cell.length_c   1.000
_cell.angle_alpha   90.00
_cell.angle_beta   90.00
_cell.angle_gamma   90.00
#
_symmetry.space_group_name_H-M   'P 1'
#
loop_
_entity.id
_entity.type
_entity.pdbx_description
1 polymer ?
#
loop_
_entity_poly.entity_id
_entity_poly.type
_entity_poly.pdbx_seq_one_letter_code
_entity_poly.pdbx_strand_id
1 'polypeptide(L)'
;MTRTDPLDVPRPHAQLHFGVFFQGVNHWTIWSAPDSGSQIDPASFRRVAQTAERGLFDAFFLGEGLRLREVDGRIHDLDVAGRPDAITQLAALAAVTRRIGLVSTSNSTFNEPADLARRLSGLDLLSEGRAGWNVVTTDNAWTGANFRRGGYLDHADRYRRAEEFLTAARALWDGWEDGAIAGSAGARAWSAPDAVRRVRHRGPQFDVDLVPTLPRSAQGHPVIFQAGDSGEGRDFAARNADVIFSAHDNDFDDALAFAQDLRTRLRVAGRPDDDLRILPGTEIIIGATEEEAREKKRWIRLQQVTPATALGIAGLLWGIDLSGRDADGPLPKEDPVVTENDGSFGARRIADPRAVVAEWRAKAEAHGWSLRETVIALGPQRGHVGTPSGLADKFAHFVRHGAIDGFNVTPYLIPDGLDDIVDLLVPELQERGIYRTEYTGTTLREHLGLRDPLTHRSARDRRQAG
;
A
#
# COMPACT_ATOMS: atom_id res chain seq x y z
N MET A 1 10.49 40.88 -6.40
CA MET A 1 10.51 39.67 -7.21
C MET A 1 10.42 38.48 -6.25
N THR A 2 9.23 38.03 -5.99
CA THR A 2 8.96 36.79 -5.23
C THR A 2 9.49 35.63 -6.07
N ARG A 3 10.49 34.90 -5.57
CA ARG A 3 10.90 33.62 -6.15
C ARG A 3 9.68 32.71 -6.10
N THR A 4 9.06 32.43 -7.24
CA THR A 4 8.13 31.32 -7.38
C THR A 4 8.92 30.05 -7.03
N ASP A 5 8.42 29.31 -6.04
CA ASP A 5 8.99 28.02 -5.66
C ASP A 5 8.97 27.14 -6.93
N PRO A 6 10.06 26.44 -7.28
CA PRO A 6 10.09 25.56 -8.46
C PRO A 6 9.02 24.48 -8.45
N LEU A 7 8.33 24.28 -7.33
CA LEU A 7 7.24 23.32 -7.13
C LEU A 7 5.86 23.85 -7.56
N ASP A 8 5.72 25.16 -7.85
CA ASP A 8 4.45 25.77 -8.29
C ASP A 8 4.22 25.69 -9.82
N VAL A 9 5.10 25.05 -10.56
CA VAL A 9 4.96 24.91 -12.01
C VAL A 9 4.17 23.63 -12.31
N PRO A 10 2.97 23.72 -12.93
CA PRO A 10 2.21 22.55 -13.33
C PRO A 10 3.04 21.62 -14.24
N ARG A 11 2.92 20.31 -14.01
CA ARG A 11 3.55 19.25 -14.83
C ARG A 11 2.59 18.84 -15.95
N PRO A 12 2.62 19.44 -17.14
CA PRO A 12 1.60 19.27 -18.18
C PRO A 12 1.53 17.83 -18.73
N HIS A 13 2.60 17.05 -18.56
CA HIS A 13 2.69 15.65 -19.02
C HIS A 13 2.70 14.64 -17.87
N ALA A 14 2.25 15.04 -16.67
CA ALA A 14 2.16 14.12 -15.56
C ALA A 14 1.11 13.04 -15.85
N GLN A 15 1.47 11.78 -15.57
CA GLN A 15 0.58 10.62 -15.70
C GLN A 15 0.13 10.17 -14.33
N LEU A 16 -1.15 9.82 -14.23
CA LEU A 16 -1.73 9.20 -13.05
C LEU A 16 -1.43 7.70 -13.05
N HIS A 17 -1.09 7.16 -11.90
CA HIS A 17 -0.86 5.74 -11.66
C HIS A 17 -1.96 5.16 -10.79
N PHE A 18 -2.44 3.96 -11.09
CA PHE A 18 -3.37 3.25 -10.24
C PHE A 18 -2.80 1.92 -9.76
N GLY A 19 -2.85 1.71 -8.44
CA GLY A 19 -2.79 0.39 -7.83
C GLY A 19 -4.18 -0.03 -7.35
N VAL A 20 -4.39 -1.33 -7.15
CA VAL A 20 -5.56 -1.85 -6.43
C VAL A 20 -5.11 -2.62 -5.20
N PHE A 21 -5.65 -2.27 -4.04
CA PHE A 21 -5.39 -2.95 -2.79
C PHE A 21 -6.55 -3.89 -2.43
N PHE A 22 -6.34 -5.17 -2.62
CA PHE A 22 -7.27 -6.21 -2.17
C PHE A 22 -7.02 -6.48 -0.67
N GLN A 23 -7.90 -6.01 0.20
CA GLN A 23 -7.67 -6.05 1.65
C GLN A 23 -8.17 -7.32 2.35
N GLY A 24 -9.05 -8.09 1.73
CA GLY A 24 -9.80 -9.12 2.43
C GLY A 24 -10.92 -8.54 3.27
N VAL A 25 -11.49 -9.33 4.18
CA VAL A 25 -12.60 -8.90 5.06
C VAL A 25 -12.10 -7.89 6.09
N ASN A 26 -12.60 -6.67 6.02
CA ASN A 26 -12.35 -5.59 6.98
C ASN A 26 -13.49 -4.56 6.97
N HIS A 27 -13.43 -3.55 7.82
CA HIS A 27 -14.47 -2.53 7.95
C HIS A 27 -14.59 -1.54 6.76
N TRP A 28 -13.72 -1.65 5.75
CA TRP A 28 -13.79 -0.86 4.51
C TRP A 28 -14.42 -1.64 3.36
N THR A 29 -14.56 -2.98 3.46
CA THR A 29 -15.17 -3.80 2.44
C THR A 29 -16.57 -4.25 2.87
N ILE A 30 -17.50 -4.19 1.93
CA ILE A 30 -18.84 -4.73 2.13
C ILE A 30 -18.77 -6.24 1.87
N TRP A 31 -19.13 -7.05 2.87
CA TRP A 31 -19.12 -8.50 2.77
C TRP A 31 -20.50 -9.13 2.95
N SER A 32 -21.49 -8.37 3.42
CA SER A 32 -22.83 -8.84 3.75
C SER A 32 -23.89 -8.45 2.70
N ALA A 33 -23.55 -7.66 1.69
CA ALA A 33 -24.49 -7.33 0.62
C ALA A 33 -24.70 -8.52 -0.35
N PRO A 34 -25.87 -8.63 -1.00
CA PRO A 34 -26.15 -9.71 -1.95
C PRO A 34 -25.14 -9.85 -3.09
N ASP A 35 -24.55 -8.72 -3.51
CA ASP A 35 -23.56 -8.67 -4.58
C ASP A 35 -22.12 -8.89 -4.09
N SER A 36 -21.94 -9.12 -2.78
CA SER A 36 -20.62 -9.40 -2.22
C SER A 36 -20.15 -10.80 -2.58
N GLY A 37 -19.04 -10.90 -3.28
CA GLY A 37 -18.32 -12.15 -3.50
C GLY A 37 -17.42 -12.52 -2.32
N SER A 38 -16.83 -13.70 -2.42
CA SER A 38 -15.89 -14.19 -1.41
C SER A 38 -14.62 -13.35 -1.36
N GLN A 39 -14.21 -12.97 -0.15
CA GLN A 39 -12.95 -12.24 0.10
C GLN A 39 -11.72 -13.19 0.15
N ILE A 40 -11.91 -14.50 0.05
CA ILE A 40 -10.86 -15.52 0.14
C ILE A 40 -10.87 -16.50 -1.04
N ASP A 41 -11.85 -16.40 -1.94
CA ASP A 41 -11.94 -17.27 -3.12
C ASP A 41 -10.91 -16.82 -4.18
N PRO A 42 -10.08 -17.74 -4.73
CA PRO A 42 -9.20 -17.44 -5.84
C PRO A 42 -9.89 -16.83 -7.07
N ALA A 43 -11.18 -17.13 -7.29
CA ALA A 43 -11.95 -16.53 -8.38
C ALA A 43 -12.13 -15.02 -8.19
N SER A 44 -12.39 -14.55 -6.98
CA SER A 44 -12.49 -13.11 -6.68
C SER A 44 -11.18 -12.38 -6.92
N PHE A 45 -10.05 -12.94 -6.47
CA PHE A 45 -8.73 -12.36 -6.70
C PHE A 45 -8.40 -12.25 -8.20
N ARG A 46 -8.67 -13.31 -8.95
CA ARG A 46 -8.49 -13.33 -10.40
C ARG A 46 -9.35 -12.27 -11.08
N ARG A 47 -10.64 -12.19 -10.72
CA ARG A 47 -11.59 -11.22 -11.31
C ARG A 47 -11.13 -9.79 -11.08
N VAL A 48 -10.77 -9.42 -9.84
CA VAL A 48 -10.25 -8.09 -9.51
C VAL A 48 -8.95 -7.78 -10.25
N ALA A 49 -8.00 -8.72 -10.28
CA ALA A 49 -6.72 -8.53 -10.97
C ALA A 49 -6.90 -8.32 -12.48
N GLN A 50 -7.79 -9.09 -13.13
CA GLN A 50 -8.08 -8.96 -14.55
C GLN A 50 -8.87 -7.69 -14.88
N THR A 51 -9.78 -7.24 -14.00
CA THR A 51 -10.45 -5.95 -14.13
C THR A 51 -9.47 -4.79 -14.02
N ALA A 52 -8.58 -4.83 -13.03
CA ALA A 52 -7.53 -3.83 -12.88
C ALA A 52 -6.58 -3.79 -14.08
N GLU A 53 -6.19 -4.96 -14.61
CA GLU A 53 -5.37 -5.04 -15.82
C GLU A 53 -6.10 -4.47 -17.05
N ARG A 54 -7.40 -4.75 -17.23
CA ARG A 54 -8.26 -4.16 -18.26
C ARG A 54 -8.33 -2.64 -18.15
N GLY A 55 -8.35 -2.12 -16.91
CA GLY A 55 -8.28 -0.70 -16.60
C GLY A 55 -6.88 -0.10 -16.66
N LEU A 56 -5.88 -0.84 -17.13
CA LEU A 56 -4.48 -0.41 -17.24
C LEU A 56 -3.84 0.02 -15.91
N PHE A 57 -4.23 -0.59 -14.81
CA PHE A 57 -3.65 -0.33 -13.49
C PHE A 57 -2.21 -0.82 -13.44
N ASP A 58 -1.37 -0.09 -12.68
CA ASP A 58 0.04 -0.41 -12.52
C ASP A 58 0.27 -1.63 -11.64
N ALA A 59 -0.50 -1.79 -10.57
CA ALA A 59 -0.23 -2.80 -9.56
C ALA A 59 -1.48 -3.42 -8.93
N PHE A 60 -1.43 -4.72 -8.69
CA PHE A 60 -2.29 -5.46 -7.77
C PHE A 60 -1.52 -5.69 -6.47
N PHE A 61 -2.04 -5.17 -5.36
CA PHE A 61 -1.35 -5.11 -4.09
C PHE A 61 -2.05 -5.98 -3.05
N LEU A 62 -1.28 -6.83 -2.36
CA LEU A 62 -1.76 -7.67 -1.25
C LEU A 62 -1.08 -7.31 0.06
N GLY A 63 -1.91 -7.12 1.10
CA GLY A 63 -1.46 -6.98 2.46
C GLY A 63 -1.01 -8.32 3.07
N GLU A 64 -0.15 -8.26 4.08
CA GLU A 64 0.23 -9.40 4.89
C GLU A 64 -0.78 -9.62 6.02
N GLY A 65 -1.17 -10.86 6.27
CA GLY A 65 -2.09 -11.25 7.34
C GLY A 65 -1.51 -12.42 8.13
N LEU A 66 -0.61 -12.13 9.08
CA LEU A 66 0.08 -13.15 9.85
C LEU A 66 -0.75 -13.70 11.01
N ARG A 67 -1.76 -12.96 11.46
CA ARG A 67 -2.62 -13.34 12.58
C ARG A 67 -3.94 -12.58 12.51
N LEU A 68 -5.03 -13.23 12.89
CA LEU A 68 -6.29 -12.55 13.11
C LEU A 68 -6.18 -11.61 14.31
N ARG A 69 -6.84 -10.47 14.23
CA ARG A 69 -6.89 -9.52 15.35
C ARG A 69 -7.83 -10.00 16.43
N GLU A 70 -7.35 -9.91 17.64
CA GLU A 70 -8.09 -10.28 18.84
C GLU A 70 -8.11 -9.11 19.82
N VAL A 71 -9.25 -8.93 20.49
CA VAL A 71 -9.39 -8.05 21.65
C VAL A 71 -10.00 -8.92 22.76
N ASP A 72 -9.32 -9.03 23.90
CA ASP A 72 -9.77 -9.85 25.05
C ASP A 72 -10.11 -11.31 24.68
N GLY A 73 -9.30 -11.90 23.79
CA GLY A 73 -9.48 -13.28 23.32
C GLY A 73 -10.63 -13.48 22.32
N ARG A 74 -11.23 -12.41 21.81
CA ARG A 74 -12.26 -12.45 20.77
C ARG A 74 -11.75 -11.95 19.46
N ILE A 75 -12.12 -12.61 18.35
CA ILE A 75 -11.80 -12.15 17.01
C ILE A 75 -12.53 -10.83 16.74
N HIS A 76 -11.83 -9.92 16.10
CA HIS A 76 -12.26 -8.56 15.88
C HIS A 76 -12.83 -8.37 14.46
N ASP A 77 -14.02 -7.81 14.32
CA ASP A 77 -14.69 -7.65 13.03
C ASP A 77 -14.11 -6.56 12.12
N LEU A 78 -13.15 -5.76 12.62
CA LEU A 78 -12.62 -4.63 11.86
C LEU A 78 -11.50 -4.99 10.89
N ASP A 79 -10.87 -6.16 11.05
CA ASP A 79 -9.81 -6.63 10.14
C ASP A 79 -9.57 -8.12 10.39
N VAL A 80 -10.34 -8.97 9.73
CA VAL A 80 -10.50 -10.34 10.18
C VAL A 80 -9.76 -11.34 9.31
N ALA A 81 -10.11 -11.43 8.03
CA ALA A 81 -9.72 -12.57 7.21
C ALA A 81 -9.44 -12.18 5.77
N GLY A 82 -9.04 -13.16 4.96
CA GLY A 82 -8.89 -12.99 3.52
C GLY A 82 -7.50 -12.54 3.07
N ARG A 83 -6.47 -12.87 3.86
CA ARG A 83 -5.07 -12.60 3.51
C ARG A 83 -4.25 -13.89 3.52
N PRO A 84 -4.37 -14.74 2.47
CA PRO A 84 -3.43 -15.83 2.26
C PRO A 84 -2.00 -15.30 2.09
N ASP A 85 -1.00 -16.17 2.09
CA ASP A 85 0.38 -15.75 1.80
C ASP A 85 0.44 -14.99 0.47
N ALA A 86 0.90 -13.76 0.53
CA ALA A 86 0.83 -12.84 -0.59
C ALA A 86 1.67 -13.30 -1.79
N ILE A 87 2.88 -13.80 -1.56
CA ILE A 87 3.78 -14.26 -2.64
C ILE A 87 3.18 -15.47 -3.36
N THR A 88 2.66 -16.45 -2.60
CA THR A 88 2.02 -17.64 -3.16
C THR A 88 0.82 -17.27 -4.02
N GLN A 89 -0.03 -16.38 -3.52
CA GLN A 89 -1.22 -15.95 -4.23
C GLN A 89 -0.89 -15.14 -5.48
N LEU A 90 0.07 -14.22 -5.41
CA LEU A 90 0.53 -13.44 -6.56
C LEU A 90 1.20 -14.30 -7.63
N ALA A 91 1.89 -15.37 -7.24
CA ALA A 91 2.42 -16.34 -8.20
C ALA A 91 1.30 -17.03 -8.99
N ALA A 92 0.15 -17.34 -8.36
CA ALA A 92 -1.02 -17.85 -9.07
C ALA A 92 -1.63 -16.79 -10.00
N LEU A 93 -1.67 -15.52 -9.60
CA LEU A 93 -2.15 -14.42 -10.43
C LEU A 93 -1.20 -14.09 -11.60
N ALA A 94 0.10 -14.33 -11.46
CA ALA A 94 1.06 -14.17 -12.54
C ALA A 94 0.71 -15.03 -13.78
N ALA A 95 0.11 -16.21 -13.56
CA ALA A 95 -0.29 -17.11 -14.63
C ALA A 95 -1.56 -16.64 -15.40
N VAL A 96 -2.35 -15.72 -14.84
CA VAL A 96 -3.64 -15.27 -15.40
C VAL A 96 -3.68 -13.78 -15.71
N THR A 97 -2.56 -13.09 -15.54
CA THR A 97 -2.33 -11.67 -15.88
C THR A 97 -1.07 -11.54 -16.74
N ARG A 98 -0.92 -10.45 -17.48
CA ARG A 98 0.20 -10.25 -18.42
C ARG A 98 0.99 -8.97 -18.22
N ARG A 99 0.39 -7.95 -17.64
CA ARG A 99 0.95 -6.59 -17.56
C ARG A 99 0.96 -6.02 -16.15
N ILE A 100 -0.13 -6.21 -15.40
CA ILE A 100 -0.27 -5.63 -14.07
C ILE A 100 0.83 -6.12 -13.13
N GLY A 101 1.42 -5.21 -12.38
CA GLY A 101 2.40 -5.51 -11.33
C GLY A 101 1.78 -6.27 -10.16
N LEU A 102 2.58 -7.08 -9.51
CA LEU A 102 2.16 -8.00 -8.45
C LEU A 102 2.93 -7.68 -7.17
N VAL A 103 2.32 -6.91 -6.26
CA VAL A 103 2.99 -6.34 -5.09
C VAL A 103 2.61 -7.11 -3.84
N SER A 104 3.60 -7.78 -3.23
CA SER A 104 3.43 -8.49 -1.98
C SER A 104 3.85 -7.66 -0.78
N THR A 105 3.04 -7.62 0.26
CA THR A 105 3.51 -7.21 1.57
C THR A 105 4.20 -8.37 2.26
N SER A 106 5.44 -8.15 2.71
CA SER A 106 6.19 -9.10 3.53
C SER A 106 7.06 -8.31 4.50
N ASN A 107 6.95 -8.62 5.80
CA ASN A 107 7.65 -7.87 6.83
C ASN A 107 9.16 -8.20 6.87
N SER A 108 9.95 -7.21 7.24
CA SER A 108 11.38 -7.36 7.49
C SER A 108 11.69 -7.72 8.95
N THR A 109 10.72 -7.64 9.85
CA THR A 109 10.89 -7.87 11.27
C THR A 109 11.13 -9.36 11.59
N PHE A 110 10.34 -10.24 11.00
CA PHE A 110 10.31 -11.68 11.32
C PHE A 110 10.85 -12.57 10.21
N ASN A 111 11.14 -12.03 9.02
CA ASN A 111 11.72 -12.76 7.90
C ASN A 111 13.25 -12.68 7.89
N GLU A 112 13.87 -13.54 7.08
CA GLU A 112 15.31 -13.55 6.80
C GLU A 112 15.58 -13.12 5.35
N PRO A 113 16.60 -12.26 5.10
CA PRO A 113 16.83 -11.66 3.80
C PRO A 113 17.12 -12.67 2.69
N ALA A 114 17.86 -13.74 2.99
CA ALA A 114 18.20 -14.76 2.00
C ALA A 114 16.97 -15.52 1.48
N ASP A 115 16.04 -15.89 2.36
CA ASP A 115 14.83 -16.61 1.95
C ASP A 115 13.85 -15.68 1.26
N LEU A 116 13.56 -14.52 1.82
CA LEU A 116 12.60 -13.59 1.23
C LEU A 116 13.08 -13.03 -0.12
N ALA A 117 14.37 -12.68 -0.25
CA ALA A 117 14.93 -12.23 -1.52
C ALA A 117 14.77 -13.31 -2.62
N ARG A 118 15.03 -14.59 -2.29
CA ARG A 118 14.85 -15.72 -3.22
C ARG A 118 13.38 -15.90 -3.62
N ARG A 119 12.44 -15.79 -2.68
CA ARG A 119 10.99 -15.91 -2.95
C ARG A 119 10.50 -14.77 -3.84
N LEU A 120 10.93 -13.54 -3.59
CA LEU A 120 10.62 -12.37 -4.41
C LEU A 120 11.23 -12.48 -5.82
N SER A 121 12.48 -12.95 -5.94
CA SER A 121 13.07 -13.26 -7.25
C SER A 121 12.28 -14.31 -8.01
N GLY A 122 11.77 -15.33 -7.32
CA GLY A 122 10.91 -16.34 -7.91
C GLY A 122 9.61 -15.75 -8.49
N LEU A 123 8.93 -14.88 -7.72
CA LEU A 123 7.76 -14.17 -8.20
C LEU A 123 8.09 -13.25 -9.39
N ASP A 124 9.22 -12.57 -9.32
CA ASP A 124 9.64 -11.60 -10.34
C ASP A 124 9.94 -12.31 -11.68
N LEU A 125 10.62 -13.44 -11.64
CA LEU A 125 10.86 -14.27 -12.84
C LEU A 125 9.57 -14.87 -13.39
N LEU A 126 8.71 -15.43 -12.54
CA LEU A 126 7.43 -16.03 -12.96
C LEU A 126 6.48 -15.00 -13.57
N SER A 127 6.57 -13.77 -13.14
CA SER A 127 5.77 -12.65 -13.64
C SER A 127 6.45 -11.83 -14.73
N GLU A 128 7.65 -12.26 -15.21
CA GLU A 128 8.41 -11.58 -16.27
C GLU A 128 8.77 -10.11 -15.90
N GLY A 129 9.18 -9.88 -14.64
CA GLY A 129 9.60 -8.56 -14.16
C GLY A 129 8.46 -7.68 -13.65
N ARG A 130 7.42 -8.28 -13.06
CA ARG A 130 6.26 -7.53 -12.53
C ARG A 130 6.13 -7.58 -11.01
N ALA A 131 7.09 -8.15 -10.28
CA ALA A 131 7.01 -8.22 -8.83
C ALA A 131 7.34 -6.89 -8.16
N GLY A 132 6.59 -6.59 -7.08
CA GLY A 132 6.90 -5.54 -6.13
C GLY A 132 6.91 -6.09 -4.70
N TRP A 133 7.64 -5.42 -3.83
CA TRP A 133 7.72 -5.74 -2.42
C TRP A 133 7.40 -4.54 -1.55
N ASN A 134 6.31 -4.60 -0.82
CA ASN A 134 6.00 -3.64 0.23
C ASN A 134 6.73 -4.05 1.51
N VAL A 135 7.75 -3.27 1.84
CA VAL A 135 8.61 -3.48 3.02
C VAL A 135 7.91 -2.92 4.24
N VAL A 136 7.41 -3.78 5.11
CA VAL A 136 6.80 -3.37 6.38
C VAL A 136 7.66 -3.77 7.56
N THR A 137 7.61 -2.92 8.58
CA THR A 137 8.28 -3.11 9.87
C THR A 137 7.24 -3.48 10.92
N THR A 138 6.60 -4.65 10.76
CA THR A 138 5.48 -5.10 11.61
C THR A 138 5.70 -4.78 13.08
N ASP A 139 4.74 -4.06 13.67
CA ASP A 139 4.85 -3.45 14.99
C ASP A 139 3.96 -4.08 16.06
N ASN A 140 3.25 -5.15 15.73
CA ASN A 140 2.32 -5.80 16.63
C ASN A 140 3.00 -6.85 17.50
N ALA A 141 2.98 -6.67 18.81
CA ALA A 141 3.53 -7.63 19.78
C ALA A 141 2.90 -9.02 19.64
N TRP A 142 1.59 -9.09 19.45
CA TRP A 142 0.87 -10.36 19.27
C TRP A 142 1.22 -11.07 17.94
N THR A 143 1.64 -10.37 16.90
CA THR A 143 2.21 -10.99 15.69
C THR A 143 3.53 -11.69 16.03
N GLY A 144 4.36 -11.11 16.89
CA GLY A 144 5.61 -11.70 17.37
C GLY A 144 5.43 -13.05 18.05
N ALA A 145 4.24 -13.34 18.61
CA ALA A 145 3.93 -14.63 19.20
C ALA A 145 3.92 -15.80 18.19
N ASN A 146 3.79 -15.52 16.88
CA ASN A 146 3.93 -16.52 15.83
C ASN A 146 5.40 -16.95 15.61
N PHE A 147 6.36 -16.23 16.20
CA PHE A 147 7.78 -16.39 15.98
C PHE A 147 8.52 -16.57 17.30
N ARG A 148 9.69 -17.20 17.27
CA ARG A 148 10.48 -17.49 18.49
C ARG A 148 10.85 -16.27 19.34
N ARG A 149 10.78 -15.08 18.77
CA ARG A 149 11.25 -13.85 19.42
C ARG A 149 10.27 -13.32 20.47
N GLY A 150 9.05 -13.83 20.52
CA GLY A 150 8.09 -13.55 21.59
C GLY A 150 7.69 -12.09 21.78
N GLY A 151 8.04 -11.22 20.83
CA GLY A 151 7.82 -9.79 20.92
C GLY A 151 8.25 -9.09 19.63
N TYR A 152 8.20 -7.78 19.64
CA TYR A 152 8.67 -6.95 18.53
C TYR A 152 9.84 -6.06 18.97
N LEU A 153 10.65 -5.66 18.01
CA LEU A 153 11.72 -4.69 18.21
C LEU A 153 11.09 -3.30 18.47
N ASP A 154 11.82 -2.43 19.17
CA ASP A 154 11.40 -1.03 19.25
C ASP A 154 11.34 -0.38 17.85
N HIS A 155 10.66 0.78 17.77
CA HIS A 155 10.39 1.41 16.48
C HIS A 155 11.66 1.72 15.67
N ALA A 156 12.69 2.25 16.32
CA ALA A 156 13.93 2.60 15.64
C ALA A 156 14.72 1.35 15.22
N ASP A 157 14.73 0.30 16.02
CA ASP A 157 15.39 -0.98 15.70
C ASP A 157 14.74 -1.67 14.52
N ARG A 158 13.41 -1.60 14.38
CA ARG A 158 12.71 -2.16 13.23
C ARG A 158 13.12 -1.50 11.91
N TYR A 159 13.28 -0.17 11.88
CA TYR A 159 13.74 0.52 10.68
C TYR A 159 15.22 0.26 10.39
N ARG A 160 16.08 0.18 11.40
CA ARG A 160 17.49 -0.24 11.21
C ARG A 160 17.59 -1.65 10.64
N ARG A 161 16.78 -2.57 11.15
CA ARG A 161 16.68 -3.92 10.62
C ARG A 161 16.18 -3.95 9.18
N ALA A 162 15.14 -3.17 8.83
CA ALA A 162 14.62 -3.07 7.47
C ALA A 162 15.66 -2.51 6.48
N GLU A 163 16.44 -1.52 6.87
CA GLU A 163 17.53 -0.95 6.07
C GLU A 163 18.60 -2.00 5.75
N GLU A 164 19.05 -2.74 6.76
CA GLU A 164 20.05 -3.80 6.59
C GLU A 164 19.49 -4.98 5.79
N PHE A 165 18.22 -5.35 6.04
CA PHE A 165 17.52 -6.39 5.28
C PHE A 165 17.51 -6.07 3.78
N LEU A 166 17.09 -4.86 3.43
CA LEU A 166 17.00 -4.43 2.04
C LEU A 166 18.38 -4.33 1.37
N THR A 167 19.41 -3.91 2.13
CA THR A 167 20.79 -3.91 1.65
C THR A 167 21.25 -5.33 1.31
N ALA A 168 21.00 -6.30 2.17
CA ALA A 168 21.34 -7.71 1.94
C ALA A 168 20.54 -8.29 0.76
N ALA A 169 19.22 -8.00 0.67
CA ALA A 169 18.37 -8.47 -0.41
C ALA A 169 18.85 -7.94 -1.79
N ARG A 170 19.15 -6.64 -1.88
CA ARG A 170 19.70 -6.05 -3.10
C ARG A 170 21.02 -6.68 -3.52
N ALA A 171 21.92 -6.93 -2.57
CA ALA A 171 23.18 -7.62 -2.85
C ALA A 171 22.95 -9.03 -3.42
N LEU A 172 21.94 -9.74 -2.91
CA LEU A 172 21.56 -11.07 -3.39
C LEU A 172 20.99 -11.01 -4.82
N TRP A 173 20.14 -10.04 -5.13
CA TRP A 173 19.62 -9.84 -6.49
C TRP A 173 20.71 -9.47 -7.49
N ASP A 174 21.75 -8.79 -7.04
CA ASP A 174 22.91 -8.42 -7.87
C ASP A 174 24.00 -9.50 -7.94
N GLY A 175 23.78 -10.67 -7.37
CA GLY A 175 24.76 -11.74 -7.37
C GLY A 175 24.95 -12.43 -8.72
N TRP A 176 24.08 -12.17 -9.70
CA TRP A 176 24.22 -12.61 -11.08
C TRP A 176 24.43 -11.42 -12.02
N GLU A 177 25.33 -11.54 -12.97
CA GLU A 177 25.48 -10.56 -14.06
C GLU A 177 24.40 -10.76 -15.12
N ASP A 178 24.07 -9.67 -15.83
CA ASP A 178 23.12 -9.77 -16.93
C ASP A 178 23.69 -10.64 -18.06
N GLY A 179 22.84 -11.51 -18.60
CA GLY A 179 23.27 -12.46 -19.62
C GLY A 179 24.16 -13.61 -19.11
N ALA A 180 24.25 -13.78 -17.78
CA ALA A 180 25.05 -14.85 -17.17
C ALA A 180 24.66 -16.27 -17.62
N ILE A 181 23.38 -16.48 -17.97
CA ILE A 181 22.90 -17.77 -18.44
C ILE A 181 23.22 -17.94 -19.92
N ALA A 182 24.10 -18.87 -20.23
CA ALA A 182 24.55 -19.17 -21.60
C ALA A 182 23.63 -20.18 -22.35
N GLY A 183 22.39 -20.32 -21.93
CA GLY A 183 21.43 -21.38 -22.26
C GLY A 183 21.06 -21.62 -23.74
N SER A 184 22.04 -21.65 -24.65
CA SER A 184 21.83 -22.06 -26.05
C SER A 184 22.22 -23.53 -26.26
N ALA A 185 21.53 -24.23 -27.18
CA ALA A 185 21.92 -25.55 -27.64
C ALA A 185 23.37 -25.50 -28.17
N GLY A 186 24.27 -26.29 -27.57
CA GLY A 186 25.69 -26.32 -27.93
C GLY A 186 26.61 -25.49 -27.00
N ALA A 187 26.06 -24.77 -26.03
CA ALA A 187 26.88 -24.12 -25.00
C ALA A 187 27.66 -25.17 -24.17
N ARG A 188 28.94 -24.94 -23.91
CA ARG A 188 29.78 -25.85 -23.12
C ARG A 188 29.59 -25.69 -21.60
N ALA A 189 28.97 -24.59 -21.18
CA ALA A 189 28.67 -24.31 -19.78
C ALA A 189 27.29 -23.67 -19.67
N TRP A 190 26.60 -23.91 -18.54
CA TRP A 190 25.32 -23.31 -18.24
C TRP A 190 25.37 -21.80 -18.02
N SER A 191 26.42 -21.33 -17.38
CA SER A 191 26.64 -19.91 -17.12
C SER A 191 27.99 -19.46 -17.70
N ALA A 192 28.10 -18.16 -17.99
CA ALA A 192 29.37 -17.55 -18.31
C ALA A 192 30.34 -17.69 -17.12
N PRO A 193 31.67 -17.85 -17.35
CA PRO A 193 32.64 -17.85 -16.28
C PRO A 193 32.53 -16.58 -15.44
N ASP A 194 32.62 -16.72 -14.12
CA ASP A 194 32.61 -15.62 -13.12
C ASP A 194 31.37 -14.71 -13.13
N ALA A 195 30.34 -15.06 -13.88
CA ALA A 195 29.10 -14.28 -13.99
C ALA A 195 28.18 -14.46 -12.77
N VAL A 196 28.47 -15.38 -11.86
CA VAL A 196 27.74 -15.61 -10.62
C VAL A 196 28.67 -15.43 -9.44
N ARG A 197 28.33 -14.50 -8.56
CA ARG A 197 29.19 -14.10 -7.45
C ARG A 197 28.65 -14.57 -6.09
N ARG A 198 29.56 -14.96 -5.19
CA ARG A 198 29.25 -15.18 -3.80
C ARG A 198 28.94 -13.84 -3.13
N VAL A 199 27.79 -13.76 -2.50
CA VAL A 199 27.37 -12.59 -1.71
C VAL A 199 27.70 -12.82 -0.25
N ARG A 200 28.41 -11.87 0.34
CA ARG A 200 28.71 -11.84 1.77
C ARG A 200 28.23 -10.53 2.34
N HIS A 201 27.38 -10.62 3.34
CA HIS A 201 26.93 -9.49 4.14
C HIS A 201 27.09 -9.84 5.61
N ARG A 202 27.75 -9.00 6.37
CA ARG A 202 27.89 -9.13 7.83
C ARG A 202 27.51 -7.80 8.46
N GLY A 203 26.48 -7.83 9.28
CA GLY A 203 25.95 -6.66 9.95
C GLY A 203 25.38 -6.98 11.31
N PRO A 204 24.92 -5.99 12.06
CA PRO A 204 24.38 -6.18 13.40
C PRO A 204 23.07 -6.97 13.44
N GLN A 205 22.34 -7.07 12.33
CA GLN A 205 21.04 -7.75 12.26
C GLN A 205 21.09 -9.07 11.48
N PHE A 206 22.01 -9.17 10.49
CA PHE A 206 22.05 -10.31 9.58
C PHE A 206 23.48 -10.72 9.23
N ASP A 207 23.64 -12.02 9.05
CA ASP A 207 24.87 -12.63 8.50
C ASP A 207 24.46 -13.52 7.32
N VAL A 208 24.87 -13.14 6.11
CA VAL A 208 24.55 -13.83 4.85
C VAL A 208 25.84 -14.17 4.14
N ASP A 209 26.05 -15.45 3.81
CA ASP A 209 27.18 -15.92 3.01
C ASP A 209 26.72 -17.03 2.07
N LEU A 210 26.29 -16.69 0.85
CA LEU A 210 25.79 -17.64 -0.12
C LEU A 210 26.01 -17.19 -1.58
N VAL A 211 25.83 -18.13 -2.51
CA VAL A 211 25.71 -17.88 -3.93
C VAL A 211 24.22 -17.88 -4.28
N PRO A 212 23.63 -16.79 -4.82
CA PRO A 212 22.21 -16.74 -5.16
C PRO A 212 21.86 -17.77 -6.23
N THR A 213 20.66 -18.35 -6.14
CA THR A 213 20.21 -19.44 -7.01
C THR A 213 19.47 -18.98 -8.27
N LEU A 214 19.11 -17.69 -8.35
CA LEU A 214 18.30 -17.13 -9.44
C LEU A 214 18.98 -15.87 -10.00
N PRO A 215 18.95 -15.70 -11.34
CA PRO A 215 19.37 -14.46 -11.98
C PRO A 215 18.36 -13.33 -11.69
N ARG A 216 18.76 -12.10 -12.03
CA ARG A 216 17.83 -10.96 -12.03
C ARG A 216 16.75 -11.14 -13.10
N SER A 217 15.59 -10.57 -12.82
CA SER A 217 14.51 -10.44 -13.80
C SER A 217 14.77 -9.29 -14.78
N ALA A 218 13.86 -9.12 -15.74
CA ALA A 218 13.91 -8.03 -16.73
C ALA A 218 13.88 -6.62 -16.12
N GLN A 219 13.27 -6.43 -14.93
CA GLN A 219 13.26 -5.12 -14.24
C GLN A 219 14.44 -4.89 -13.28
N GLY A 220 15.38 -5.82 -13.22
CA GLY A 220 16.57 -5.78 -12.37
C GLY A 220 16.26 -6.20 -10.92
N HIS A 221 15.50 -5.42 -10.20
CA HIS A 221 15.04 -5.71 -8.83
C HIS A 221 13.52 -5.58 -8.72
N PRO A 222 12.85 -6.35 -7.86
CA PRO A 222 11.47 -6.08 -7.49
C PRO A 222 11.31 -4.60 -7.08
N VAL A 223 10.21 -3.99 -7.52
CA VAL A 223 9.91 -2.59 -7.16
C VAL A 223 9.64 -2.49 -5.66
N ILE A 224 10.27 -1.54 -4.98
CA ILE A 224 10.18 -1.38 -3.54
C ILE A 224 9.05 -0.41 -3.18
N PHE A 225 8.05 -0.91 -2.48
CA PHE A 225 6.95 -0.15 -1.90
C PHE A 225 7.17 0.02 -0.40
N GLN A 226 6.60 1.08 0.15
CA GLN A 226 6.64 1.35 1.59
C GLN A 226 5.35 2.08 2.00
N ALA A 227 4.88 1.84 3.22
CA ALA A 227 3.62 2.36 3.74
C ALA A 227 3.76 3.04 5.12
N GLY A 228 4.90 3.68 5.40
CA GLY A 228 5.15 4.34 6.68
C GLY A 228 4.99 5.85 6.57
N ASP A 229 4.12 6.40 7.41
CA ASP A 229 3.78 7.82 7.44
C ASP A 229 4.46 8.58 8.59
N SER A 230 5.20 7.89 9.46
CA SER A 230 6.04 8.49 10.50
C SER A 230 7.29 9.16 9.90
N GLY A 231 7.96 10.02 10.68
CA GLY A 231 9.21 10.64 10.26
C GLY A 231 10.25 9.62 9.80
N GLU A 232 10.44 8.54 10.56
CA GLU A 232 11.36 7.44 10.23
C GLU A 232 10.90 6.66 9.00
N GLY A 233 9.58 6.48 8.85
CA GLY A 233 8.99 5.84 7.68
C GLY A 233 9.23 6.62 6.40
N ARG A 234 9.03 7.93 6.43
CA ARG A 234 9.31 8.84 5.29
C ARG A 234 10.81 8.89 4.98
N ASP A 235 11.68 8.90 5.99
CA ASP A 235 13.13 8.83 5.79
C ASP A 235 13.57 7.51 5.15
N PHE A 236 13.01 6.39 5.61
CA PHE A 236 13.25 5.08 5.02
C PHE A 236 12.77 5.03 3.56
N ALA A 237 11.56 5.53 3.28
CA ALA A 237 11.03 5.59 1.93
C ALA A 237 11.90 6.45 1.02
N ALA A 238 12.31 7.64 1.46
CA ALA A 238 13.16 8.53 0.69
C ALA A 238 14.52 7.91 0.36
N ARG A 239 15.08 7.06 1.23
CA ARG A 239 16.34 6.36 0.93
C ARG A 239 16.16 5.12 0.05
N ASN A 240 15.04 4.44 0.15
CA ASN A 240 14.94 3.05 -0.29
C ASN A 240 13.78 2.71 -1.22
N ALA A 241 12.65 3.39 -1.11
CA ALA A 241 11.44 3.01 -1.82
C ALA A 241 11.38 3.62 -3.23
N ASP A 242 10.70 2.91 -4.12
CA ASP A 242 10.31 3.35 -5.46
C ASP A 242 8.88 3.93 -5.43
N VAL A 243 8.04 3.44 -4.48
CA VAL A 243 6.65 3.88 -4.29
C VAL A 243 6.35 4.01 -2.80
N ILE A 244 5.63 5.05 -2.40
CA ILE A 244 5.11 5.21 -1.04
C ILE A 244 3.58 5.28 -1.03
N PHE A 245 2.97 4.53 -0.11
CA PHE A 245 1.57 4.71 0.26
C PHE A 245 1.45 5.70 1.40
N SER A 246 0.39 6.50 1.38
CA SER A 246 0.09 7.48 2.42
C SER A 246 -1.41 7.53 2.73
N ALA A 247 -1.78 8.33 3.72
CA ALA A 247 -3.16 8.63 4.04
C ALA A 247 -3.60 10.04 3.59
N HIS A 248 -2.78 10.72 2.78
CA HIS A 248 -2.95 12.10 2.34
C HIS A 248 -3.62 12.12 0.95
N ASP A 249 -4.91 11.71 0.87
CA ASP A 249 -5.62 11.52 -0.40
C ASP A 249 -6.65 12.59 -0.76
N ASN A 250 -7.33 13.17 0.23
CA ASN A 250 -8.54 13.96 0.02
C ASN A 250 -8.34 15.47 -0.05
N ASP A 251 -7.43 16.00 0.74
CA ASP A 251 -7.13 17.42 0.83
C ASP A 251 -5.90 17.74 -0.03
N PHE A 252 -6.03 18.72 -0.91
CA PHE A 252 -4.95 19.07 -1.84
C PHE A 252 -3.73 19.66 -1.13
N ASP A 253 -3.95 20.56 -0.16
CA ASP A 253 -2.86 21.23 0.51
C ASP A 253 -2.09 20.26 1.43
N ASP A 254 -2.81 19.36 2.10
CA ASP A 254 -2.22 18.28 2.91
C ASP A 254 -1.40 17.31 2.04
N ALA A 255 -1.95 16.87 0.91
CA ALA A 255 -1.24 16.01 -0.04
C ALA A 255 0.01 16.71 -0.63
N LEU A 256 -0.10 17.99 -0.98
CA LEU A 256 1.02 18.77 -1.49
C LEU A 256 2.12 18.95 -0.44
N ALA A 257 1.76 19.26 0.80
CA ALA A 257 2.70 19.39 1.91
C ALA A 257 3.45 18.06 2.16
N PHE A 258 2.75 16.93 2.13
CA PHE A 258 3.35 15.60 2.24
C PHE A 258 4.34 15.33 1.08
N ALA A 259 3.96 15.66 -0.15
CA ALA A 259 4.81 15.47 -1.31
C ALA A 259 6.07 16.36 -1.26
N GLN A 260 5.96 17.58 -0.76
CA GLN A 260 7.08 18.50 -0.57
C GLN A 260 8.07 18.01 0.49
N ASP A 261 7.56 17.49 1.62
CA ASP A 261 8.40 16.87 2.65
C ASP A 261 9.19 15.68 2.09
N LEU A 262 8.53 14.78 1.36
CA LEU A 262 9.21 13.64 0.71
C LEU A 262 10.28 14.06 -0.30
N ARG A 263 10.01 15.05 -1.16
CA ARG A 263 11.01 15.56 -2.10
C ARG A 263 12.22 16.16 -1.40
N THR A 264 11.99 16.85 -0.28
CA THR A 264 13.08 17.37 0.55
C THR A 264 13.95 16.23 1.09
N ARG A 265 13.33 15.16 1.59
CA ARG A 265 14.04 13.97 2.09
C ARG A 265 14.77 13.21 0.96
N LEU A 266 14.18 13.12 -0.24
CA LEU A 266 14.85 12.55 -1.42
C LEU A 266 16.14 13.30 -1.76
N ARG A 267 16.11 14.63 -1.78
CA ARG A 267 17.31 15.46 -2.03
C ARG A 267 18.37 15.24 -0.96
N VAL A 268 17.99 15.14 0.31
CA VAL A 268 18.91 14.79 1.42
C VAL A 268 19.50 13.39 1.22
N ALA A 269 18.72 12.44 0.72
CA ALA A 269 19.18 11.09 0.39
C ALA A 269 20.00 11.02 -0.92
N GLY A 270 20.18 12.15 -1.63
CA GLY A 270 20.89 12.22 -2.91
C GLY A 270 20.14 11.60 -4.08
N ARG A 271 18.80 11.53 -3.96
CA ARG A 271 17.91 11.03 -5.02
C ARG A 271 17.14 12.16 -5.69
N PRO A 272 16.85 12.05 -6.98
CA PRO A 272 15.98 13.00 -7.69
C PRO A 272 14.55 13.02 -7.15
N ASP A 273 13.86 14.15 -7.33
CA ASP A 273 12.49 14.37 -6.86
C ASP A 273 11.45 13.42 -7.49
N ASP A 274 11.76 12.87 -8.65
CA ASP A 274 10.92 11.96 -9.43
C ASP A 274 11.25 10.46 -9.24
N ASP A 275 12.12 10.15 -8.31
CA ASP A 275 12.57 8.77 -8.04
C ASP A 275 11.61 7.98 -7.14
N LEU A 276 10.59 8.63 -6.60
CA LEU A 276 9.58 8.05 -5.70
C LEU A 276 8.19 8.44 -6.19
N ARG A 277 7.31 7.45 -6.38
CA ARG A 277 5.88 7.67 -6.68
C ARG A 277 5.06 7.72 -5.40
N ILE A 278 4.17 8.68 -5.30
CA ILE A 278 3.27 8.88 -4.15
C ILE A 278 1.88 8.40 -4.53
N LEU A 279 1.44 7.27 -3.96
CA LEU A 279 0.16 6.62 -4.23
C LEU A 279 -0.66 6.47 -2.94
N PRO A 280 -1.36 7.52 -2.46
CA PRO A 280 -2.20 7.40 -1.28
C PRO A 280 -3.28 6.33 -1.45
N GLY A 281 -3.62 5.66 -0.33
CA GLY A 281 -4.71 4.70 -0.29
C GLY A 281 -6.06 5.40 -0.27
N THR A 282 -6.98 5.06 -1.18
CA THR A 282 -8.28 5.71 -1.30
C THR A 282 -9.41 4.77 -1.69
N GLU A 283 -10.66 5.20 -1.47
CA GLU A 283 -11.86 4.68 -2.12
C GLU A 283 -12.29 5.67 -3.22
N ILE A 284 -12.85 5.16 -4.31
CA ILE A 284 -13.43 6.00 -5.37
C ILE A 284 -14.87 5.55 -5.59
N ILE A 285 -15.81 6.47 -5.42
CA ILE A 285 -17.25 6.21 -5.49
C ILE A 285 -17.85 7.12 -6.56
N ILE A 286 -18.40 6.48 -7.58
CA ILE A 286 -18.85 7.12 -8.81
C ILE A 286 -20.36 7.03 -8.91
N GLY A 287 -21.02 8.14 -9.26
CA GLY A 287 -22.40 8.22 -9.67
C GLY A 287 -22.53 9.00 -10.97
N ALA A 288 -23.62 8.81 -11.72
CA ALA A 288 -23.89 9.58 -12.93
C ALA A 288 -24.13 11.07 -12.63
N THR A 289 -24.60 11.37 -11.42
CA THR A 289 -24.76 12.72 -10.88
C THR A 289 -24.09 12.81 -9.50
N GLU A 290 -23.81 14.04 -9.03
CA GLU A 290 -23.28 14.29 -7.69
C GLU A 290 -24.22 13.76 -6.59
N GLU A 291 -25.53 13.84 -6.78
CA GLU A 291 -26.51 13.34 -5.82
C GLU A 291 -26.48 11.81 -5.76
N GLU A 292 -26.46 11.14 -6.91
CA GLU A 292 -26.36 9.68 -6.99
C GLU A 292 -25.06 9.18 -6.34
N ALA A 293 -23.93 9.86 -6.59
CA ALA A 293 -22.66 9.52 -5.95
C ALA A 293 -22.73 9.64 -4.42
N ARG A 294 -23.40 10.70 -3.91
CA ARG A 294 -23.59 10.87 -2.46
C ARG A 294 -24.55 9.83 -1.88
N GLU A 295 -25.61 9.47 -2.59
CA GLU A 295 -26.52 8.40 -2.17
C GLU A 295 -25.81 7.05 -2.12
N LYS A 296 -25.01 6.74 -3.13
CA LYS A 296 -24.16 5.55 -3.15
C LYS A 296 -23.16 5.53 -1.98
N LYS A 297 -22.53 6.68 -1.68
CA LYS A 297 -21.66 6.80 -0.50
C LYS A 297 -22.42 6.53 0.80
N ARG A 298 -23.64 7.09 0.97
CA ARG A 298 -24.48 6.81 2.15
C ARG A 298 -24.79 5.32 2.27
N TRP A 299 -25.18 4.68 1.18
CA TRP A 299 -25.44 3.24 1.17
C TRP A 299 -24.20 2.43 1.54
N ILE A 300 -23.05 2.72 0.95
CA ILE A 300 -21.78 2.06 1.26
C ILE A 300 -21.47 2.18 2.75
N ARG A 301 -21.58 3.36 3.33
CA ARG A 301 -21.30 3.58 4.74
C ARG A 301 -22.26 2.79 5.66
N LEU A 302 -23.53 2.71 5.30
CA LEU A 302 -24.52 1.90 6.02
C LEU A 302 -24.15 0.40 6.01
N GLN A 303 -23.60 -0.09 4.91
CA GLN A 303 -23.14 -1.48 4.80
C GLN A 303 -21.81 -1.73 5.54
N GLN A 304 -20.85 -0.82 5.43
CA GLN A 304 -19.56 -0.91 6.11
C GLN A 304 -19.66 -0.81 7.63
N VAL A 305 -20.55 0.05 8.14
CA VAL A 305 -20.71 0.27 9.58
C VAL A 305 -21.87 -0.56 10.10
N THR A 306 -21.64 -1.88 10.23
CA THR A 306 -22.57 -2.78 10.91
C THR A 306 -22.68 -2.40 12.39
N PRO A 307 -23.70 -2.88 13.15
CA PRO A 307 -23.76 -2.68 14.60
C PRO A 307 -22.47 -3.07 15.31
N ALA A 308 -21.91 -4.24 14.99
CA ALA A 308 -20.65 -4.71 15.57
C ALA A 308 -19.47 -3.81 15.22
N THR A 309 -19.37 -3.38 13.94
CA THR A 309 -18.35 -2.43 13.49
C THR A 309 -18.46 -1.09 14.23
N ALA A 310 -19.66 -0.57 14.42
CA ALA A 310 -19.88 0.69 15.15
C ALA A 310 -19.40 0.59 16.60
N LEU A 311 -19.78 -0.49 17.30
CA LEU A 311 -19.34 -0.75 18.67
C LEU A 311 -17.82 -0.92 18.76
N GLY A 312 -17.20 -1.60 17.79
CA GLY A 312 -15.77 -1.76 17.69
C GLY A 312 -15.04 -0.41 17.52
N ILE A 313 -15.45 0.41 16.56
CA ILE A 313 -14.86 1.74 16.32
C ILE A 313 -15.03 2.65 17.54
N ALA A 314 -16.24 2.70 18.13
CA ALA A 314 -16.46 3.49 19.32
C ALA A 314 -15.67 2.95 20.52
N GLY A 315 -15.60 1.63 20.70
CA GLY A 315 -14.80 1.00 21.75
C GLY A 315 -13.34 1.39 21.71
N LEU A 316 -12.78 1.52 20.49
CA LEU A 316 -11.42 2.02 20.27
C LEU A 316 -11.22 3.47 20.70
N LEU A 317 -12.19 4.31 20.33
CA LEU A 317 -12.14 5.74 20.70
C LEU A 317 -12.29 5.93 22.21
N TRP A 318 -13.17 5.15 22.85
CA TRP A 318 -13.38 5.21 24.30
C TRP A 318 -12.34 4.44 25.12
N GLY A 319 -11.59 3.51 24.51
CA GLY A 319 -10.65 2.64 25.22
C GLY A 319 -11.35 1.64 26.15
N ILE A 320 -12.60 1.25 25.86
CA ILE A 320 -13.40 0.31 26.65
C ILE A 320 -14.14 -0.69 25.74
N ASP A 321 -14.46 -1.88 26.26
CA ASP A 321 -15.28 -2.85 25.56
C ASP A 321 -16.76 -2.37 25.52
N LEU A 322 -17.27 -2.16 24.31
CA LEU A 322 -18.65 -1.80 24.03
C LEU A 322 -19.47 -2.95 23.42
N SER A 323 -18.92 -4.15 23.26
CA SER A 323 -19.55 -5.27 22.54
C SER A 323 -20.90 -5.70 23.13
N GLY A 324 -21.16 -5.42 24.40
CA GLY A 324 -22.44 -5.70 25.08
C GLY A 324 -23.46 -4.57 25.01
N ARG A 325 -23.19 -3.48 24.32
CA ARG A 325 -24.10 -2.33 24.22
C ARG A 325 -24.96 -2.39 22.96
N ASP A 326 -26.05 -1.62 22.98
CA ASP A 326 -26.88 -1.39 21.80
C ASP A 326 -26.23 -0.33 20.89
N ALA A 327 -25.92 -0.71 19.66
CA ALA A 327 -25.35 0.19 18.68
C ALA A 327 -26.34 1.29 18.22
N ASP A 328 -27.64 1.00 18.28
CA ASP A 328 -28.70 1.97 17.97
C ASP A 328 -29.12 2.79 19.22
N GLY A 329 -28.47 2.54 20.36
CA GLY A 329 -28.59 3.32 21.59
C GLY A 329 -27.71 4.58 21.59
N PRO A 330 -27.73 5.34 22.72
CA PRO A 330 -26.95 6.57 22.85
C PRO A 330 -25.44 6.27 23.00
N LEU A 331 -24.62 7.30 22.75
CA LEU A 331 -23.18 7.25 23.03
C LEU A 331 -22.89 6.96 24.52
N PRO A 332 -21.74 6.32 24.83
CA PRO A 332 -21.31 6.09 26.20
C PRO A 332 -21.21 7.40 26.99
N LYS A 333 -21.69 7.36 28.24
CA LYS A 333 -21.60 8.52 29.17
C LYS A 333 -20.24 8.60 29.86
N GLU A 334 -19.54 7.47 29.93
CA GLU A 334 -18.21 7.36 30.52
C GLU A 334 -17.19 8.15 29.68
N ASP A 335 -16.23 8.77 30.36
CA ASP A 335 -15.13 9.42 29.65
C ASP A 335 -14.15 8.39 29.07
N PRO A 336 -13.47 8.74 27.95
CA PRO A 336 -12.53 7.83 27.33
C PRO A 336 -11.35 7.53 28.27
N VAL A 337 -11.01 6.24 28.35
CA VAL A 337 -9.83 5.73 29.05
C VAL A 337 -8.65 5.80 28.10
N VAL A 338 -7.75 6.74 28.38
CA VAL A 338 -6.51 6.86 27.60
C VAL A 338 -5.51 5.86 28.17
N THR A 339 -5.38 4.70 27.53
CA THR A 339 -4.33 3.73 27.86
C THR A 339 -3.07 4.06 27.10
N GLU A 340 -1.91 4.07 27.78
CA GLU A 340 -0.61 4.07 27.12
C GLU A 340 -0.46 2.74 26.38
N ASN A 341 -0.71 2.77 25.07
CA ASN A 341 -0.25 1.75 24.13
C ASN A 341 -0.55 0.28 24.39
N ASP A 342 -1.67 -0.18 23.91
CA ASP A 342 -1.59 -1.50 23.33
C ASP A 342 -1.54 -1.38 21.79
N GLY A 343 -0.52 -1.55 21.11
CA GLY A 343 -0.37 -1.39 19.66
C GLY A 343 -1.32 -2.23 18.78
N SER A 344 -2.56 -2.44 19.23
CA SER A 344 -3.56 -3.32 18.61
C SER A 344 -4.26 -2.70 17.40
N PHE A 345 -4.05 -1.41 17.13
CA PHE A 345 -4.62 -0.74 15.96
C PHE A 345 -3.55 -0.09 15.09
N GLY A 346 -3.37 -0.65 13.93
CA GLY A 346 -2.52 -0.07 12.90
C GLY A 346 -2.83 1.40 12.68
N ALA A 347 -1.80 2.23 12.84
CA ALA A 347 -1.53 3.47 12.17
C ALA A 347 -2.23 4.77 12.56
N ARG A 348 -3.31 4.86 13.30
CA ARG A 348 -3.80 6.19 13.76
C ARG A 348 -3.99 6.22 15.26
N ARG A 349 -3.01 6.74 15.97
CA ARG A 349 -3.21 7.27 17.32
C ARG A 349 -4.15 8.45 17.23
N ILE A 350 -5.28 8.38 17.91
CA ILE A 350 -6.13 9.56 18.15
C ILE A 350 -5.36 10.41 19.16
N ALA A 351 -4.90 11.58 18.71
CA ALA A 351 -4.04 12.44 19.51
C ALA A 351 -4.71 12.93 20.81
N ASP A 352 -6.02 13.19 20.75
CA ASP A 352 -6.84 13.58 21.88
C ASP A 352 -8.22 12.89 21.84
N PRO A 353 -8.35 11.67 22.39
CA PRO A 353 -9.63 10.96 22.44
C PRO A 353 -10.72 11.74 23.19
N ARG A 354 -10.36 12.53 24.19
CA ARG A 354 -11.35 13.30 24.97
C ARG A 354 -11.98 14.42 24.15
N ALA A 355 -11.17 15.15 23.38
CA ALA A 355 -11.68 16.17 22.48
C ALA A 355 -12.59 15.58 21.40
N VAL A 356 -12.19 14.46 20.78
CA VAL A 356 -13.00 13.77 19.77
C VAL A 356 -14.32 13.26 20.36
N VAL A 357 -14.31 12.66 21.56
CA VAL A 357 -15.52 12.20 22.24
C VAL A 357 -16.45 13.37 22.57
N ALA A 358 -15.91 14.50 23.03
CA ALA A 358 -16.71 15.70 23.32
C ALA A 358 -17.40 16.22 22.04
N GLU A 359 -16.70 16.25 20.92
CA GLU A 359 -17.26 16.60 19.61
C GLU A 359 -18.35 15.64 19.17
N TRP A 360 -18.12 14.32 19.31
CA TRP A 360 -19.08 13.30 18.93
C TRP A 360 -20.36 13.41 19.75
N ARG A 361 -20.26 13.59 21.08
CA ARG A 361 -21.41 13.79 21.96
C ARG A 361 -22.23 15.02 21.59
N ALA A 362 -21.56 16.16 21.36
CA ALA A 362 -22.23 17.40 21.00
C ALA A 362 -23.00 17.28 19.67
N LYS A 363 -22.39 16.66 18.66
CA LYS A 363 -23.04 16.45 17.36
C LYS A 363 -24.15 15.42 17.43
N ALA A 364 -23.94 14.32 18.16
CA ALA A 364 -24.97 13.28 18.35
C ALA A 364 -26.21 13.87 19.06
N GLU A 365 -26.01 14.67 20.11
CA GLU A 365 -27.10 15.35 20.81
C GLU A 365 -27.85 16.33 19.88
N ALA A 366 -27.12 17.16 19.15
CA ALA A 366 -27.70 18.16 18.24
C ALA A 366 -28.55 17.54 17.10
N HIS A 367 -28.22 16.32 16.67
CA HIS A 367 -28.89 15.65 15.56
C HIS A 367 -29.77 14.45 16.00
N GLY A 368 -29.77 14.10 17.27
CA GLY A 368 -30.49 12.92 17.79
C GLY A 368 -29.93 11.59 17.29
N TRP A 369 -28.62 11.53 17.01
CA TRP A 369 -27.98 10.33 16.46
C TRP A 369 -27.74 9.26 17.53
N SER A 370 -27.97 8.01 17.15
CA SER A 370 -27.49 6.83 17.87
C SER A 370 -25.96 6.72 17.81
N LEU A 371 -25.37 5.79 18.55
CA LEU A 371 -23.95 5.47 18.47
C LEU A 371 -23.56 5.11 17.03
N ARG A 372 -24.31 4.22 16.39
CA ARG A 372 -24.05 3.79 15.01
C ARG A 372 -24.13 4.94 14.02
N GLU A 373 -25.18 5.76 14.09
CA GLU A 373 -25.32 6.93 13.24
C GLU A 373 -24.18 7.93 13.44
N THR A 374 -23.73 8.11 14.67
CA THR A 374 -22.57 8.95 14.99
C THR A 374 -21.30 8.40 14.33
N VAL A 375 -21.05 7.09 14.42
CA VAL A 375 -19.90 6.46 13.74
C VAL A 375 -20.00 6.56 12.21
N ILE A 376 -21.20 6.44 11.64
CA ILE A 376 -21.42 6.63 10.20
C ILE A 376 -21.07 8.06 9.78
N ALA A 377 -21.51 9.05 10.57
CA ALA A 377 -21.35 10.47 10.24
C ALA A 377 -19.97 11.01 10.55
N LEU A 378 -19.37 10.65 11.68
CA LEU A 378 -18.15 11.24 12.23
C LEU A 378 -16.96 10.30 12.31
N GLY A 379 -17.17 9.00 12.13
CA GLY A 379 -16.11 8.00 12.10
C GLY A 379 -15.15 8.25 10.92
N PRO A 380 -14.08 7.48 10.82
CA PRO A 380 -13.09 7.66 9.77
C PRO A 380 -13.75 7.71 8.39
N GLN A 381 -13.49 8.79 7.67
CA GLN A 381 -13.94 9.01 6.29
C GLN A 381 -12.73 8.94 5.38
N ARG A 382 -12.89 8.37 4.20
CA ARG A 382 -11.91 8.43 3.13
C ARG A 382 -12.58 8.33 1.77
N GLY A 383 -11.78 8.56 0.75
CA GLY A 383 -12.18 8.38 -0.64
C GLY A 383 -12.73 9.62 -1.30
N HIS A 384 -12.84 9.49 -2.58
CA HIS A 384 -13.36 10.52 -3.48
C HIS A 384 -14.75 10.11 -3.94
N VAL A 385 -15.66 11.08 -3.97
CA VAL A 385 -17.07 10.87 -4.36
C VAL A 385 -17.44 11.91 -5.39
N GLY A 386 -18.02 11.51 -6.49
CA GLY A 386 -18.45 12.44 -7.53
C GLY A 386 -18.78 11.77 -8.87
N THR A 387 -18.97 12.59 -9.87
CA THR A 387 -19.15 12.15 -11.25
C THR A 387 -17.80 11.77 -11.88
N PRO A 388 -17.76 10.92 -12.92
CA PRO A 388 -16.51 10.58 -13.61
C PRO A 388 -15.73 11.82 -14.05
N SER A 389 -16.40 12.79 -14.67
CA SER A 389 -15.79 14.04 -15.14
C SER A 389 -15.26 14.90 -13.98
N GLY A 390 -16.05 15.10 -12.92
CA GLY A 390 -15.63 15.89 -11.76
C GLY A 390 -14.43 15.27 -11.02
N LEU A 391 -14.41 13.93 -10.89
CA LEU A 391 -13.27 13.21 -10.30
C LEU A 391 -12.03 13.31 -11.20
N ALA A 392 -12.19 13.19 -12.51
CA ALA A 392 -11.08 13.32 -13.45
C ALA A 392 -10.45 14.71 -13.41
N ASP A 393 -11.26 15.78 -13.29
CA ASP A 393 -10.75 17.15 -13.13
C ASP A 393 -10.00 17.32 -11.82
N LYS A 394 -10.55 16.79 -10.70
CA LYS A 394 -9.90 16.80 -9.40
C LYS A 394 -8.55 16.08 -9.46
N PHE A 395 -8.48 14.88 -10.02
CA PHE A 395 -7.26 14.10 -10.10
C PHE A 395 -6.23 14.73 -11.03
N ALA A 396 -6.68 15.34 -12.14
CA ALA A 396 -5.80 16.11 -13.01
C ALA A 396 -5.14 17.29 -12.26
N HIS A 397 -5.89 17.97 -11.39
CA HIS A 397 -5.35 19.04 -10.57
C HIS A 397 -4.26 18.52 -9.62
N PHE A 398 -4.53 17.45 -8.86
CA PHE A 398 -3.56 16.87 -7.92
C PHE A 398 -2.27 16.42 -8.59
N VAL A 399 -2.38 15.68 -9.70
CA VAL A 399 -1.22 15.12 -10.41
C VAL A 399 -0.39 16.21 -11.10
N ARG A 400 -1.05 17.16 -11.77
CA ARG A 400 -0.34 18.25 -12.48
C ARG A 400 0.43 19.17 -11.54
N HIS A 401 -0.05 19.37 -10.31
CA HIS A 401 0.66 20.14 -9.29
C HIS A 401 1.61 19.28 -8.44
N GLY A 402 1.68 17.97 -8.71
CA GLY A 402 2.60 17.06 -8.05
C GLY A 402 2.27 16.81 -6.58
N ALA A 403 1.01 16.99 -6.17
CA ALA A 403 0.57 16.59 -4.84
C ALA A 403 0.57 15.07 -4.65
N ILE A 404 0.27 14.34 -5.73
CA ILE A 404 0.33 12.88 -5.81
C ILE A 404 0.87 12.46 -7.18
N ASP A 405 1.22 11.18 -7.34
CA ASP A 405 1.48 10.56 -8.63
C ASP A 405 0.36 9.57 -9.01
N GLY A 406 -0.54 9.24 -8.11
CA GLY A 406 -1.66 8.34 -8.35
C GLY A 406 -2.36 7.90 -7.09
N PHE A 407 -3.06 6.77 -7.14
CA PHE A 407 -3.80 6.20 -6.01
C PHE A 407 -3.64 4.69 -5.92
N ASN A 408 -3.62 4.16 -4.69
CA ASN A 408 -3.83 2.76 -4.41
C ASN A 408 -5.29 2.56 -4.00
N VAL A 409 -6.12 2.11 -4.94
CA VAL A 409 -7.58 2.04 -4.77
C VAL A 409 -7.96 0.83 -3.93
N THR A 410 -8.76 1.04 -2.91
CA THR A 410 -9.40 -0.03 -2.13
C THR A 410 -10.85 -0.17 -2.60
N PRO A 411 -11.21 -1.26 -3.32
CA PRO A 411 -12.59 -1.50 -3.69
C PRO A 411 -13.46 -1.72 -2.46
N TYR A 412 -14.58 -1.03 -2.37
CA TYR A 412 -15.55 -1.23 -1.28
C TYR A 412 -16.36 -2.51 -1.41
N LEU A 413 -16.43 -3.08 -2.62
CA LEU A 413 -17.13 -4.32 -2.94
C LEU A 413 -16.21 -5.25 -3.73
N ILE A 414 -16.22 -6.53 -3.43
CA ILE A 414 -15.47 -7.56 -4.12
C ILE A 414 -16.46 -8.55 -4.74
N PRO A 415 -16.29 -8.96 -6.00
CA PRO A 415 -15.16 -8.64 -6.88
C PRO A 415 -15.37 -7.41 -7.79
N ASP A 416 -16.58 -6.84 -7.84
CA ASP A 416 -17.02 -5.93 -8.91
C ASP A 416 -16.81 -4.42 -8.58
N GLY A 417 -16.24 -4.11 -7.42
CA GLY A 417 -16.08 -2.72 -6.96
C GLY A 417 -15.08 -1.86 -7.75
N LEU A 418 -14.42 -2.43 -8.78
CA LEU A 418 -13.55 -1.67 -9.69
C LEU A 418 -14.23 -1.33 -11.02
N ASP A 419 -15.36 -1.94 -11.35
CA ASP A 419 -15.94 -1.83 -12.70
C ASP A 419 -16.30 -0.39 -13.05
N ASP A 420 -16.94 0.36 -12.15
CA ASP A 420 -17.25 1.77 -12.37
C ASP A 420 -16.00 2.63 -12.63
N ILE A 421 -14.90 2.33 -11.92
CA ILE A 421 -13.65 3.07 -12.11
C ILE A 421 -13.08 2.80 -13.49
N VAL A 422 -13.05 1.53 -13.89
CA VAL A 422 -12.48 1.10 -15.17
C VAL A 422 -13.34 1.54 -16.33
N ASP A 423 -14.68 1.45 -16.20
CA ASP A 423 -15.59 1.66 -17.30
C ASP A 423 -16.05 3.13 -17.45
N LEU A 424 -16.02 3.92 -16.36
CA LEU A 424 -16.52 5.29 -16.37
C LEU A 424 -15.41 6.33 -16.12
N LEU A 425 -14.51 6.11 -15.18
CA LEU A 425 -13.50 7.10 -14.81
C LEU A 425 -12.24 7.03 -15.70
N VAL A 426 -11.76 5.82 -15.99
CA VAL A 426 -10.55 5.65 -16.82
C VAL A 426 -10.68 6.35 -18.18
N PRO A 427 -11.80 6.23 -18.95
CA PRO A 427 -11.98 6.98 -20.20
C PRO A 427 -11.85 8.50 -20.01
N GLU A 428 -12.45 9.06 -18.99
CA GLU A 428 -12.38 10.50 -18.67
C GLU A 428 -10.95 10.97 -18.39
N LEU A 429 -10.15 10.13 -17.67
CA LEU A 429 -8.75 10.42 -17.38
C LEU A 429 -7.90 10.35 -18.68
N GLN A 430 -8.21 9.42 -19.57
CA GLN A 430 -7.55 9.27 -20.86
C GLN A 430 -7.85 10.46 -21.78
N GLU A 431 -9.10 10.92 -21.87
CA GLU A 431 -9.48 12.12 -22.62
C GLU A 431 -8.75 13.38 -22.16
N ARG A 432 -8.46 13.49 -20.84
CA ARG A 432 -7.68 14.59 -20.27
C ARG A 432 -6.18 14.45 -20.47
N GLY A 433 -5.73 13.33 -21.06
CA GLY A 433 -4.32 13.05 -21.32
C GLY A 433 -3.48 12.82 -20.06
N ILE A 434 -4.10 12.48 -18.92
CA ILE A 434 -3.41 12.22 -17.66
C ILE A 434 -3.34 10.72 -17.31
N TYR A 435 -3.91 9.86 -18.14
CA TYR A 435 -3.85 8.41 -17.97
C TYR A 435 -3.49 7.71 -19.28
N ARG A 436 -2.80 6.59 -19.17
CA ARG A 436 -2.36 5.80 -20.34
C ARG A 436 -3.53 5.20 -21.11
N THR A 437 -3.40 5.07 -22.42
CA THR A 437 -4.34 4.35 -23.28
C THR A 437 -3.90 2.92 -23.57
N GLU A 438 -2.64 2.60 -23.27
CA GLU A 438 -2.04 1.27 -23.38
C GLU A 438 -0.85 1.13 -22.43
N TYR A 439 -0.47 -0.08 -22.10
CA TYR A 439 0.78 -0.33 -21.38
C TYR A 439 1.98 -0.06 -22.30
N THR A 440 2.87 0.83 -21.90
CA THR A 440 4.05 1.22 -22.69
C THR A 440 5.26 0.32 -22.47
N GLY A 441 5.21 -0.54 -21.44
CA GLY A 441 6.28 -1.46 -21.08
C GLY A 441 5.76 -2.86 -20.78
N THR A 442 6.64 -3.70 -20.28
CA THR A 442 6.34 -5.08 -19.89
C THR A 442 6.53 -5.33 -18.39
N THR A 443 7.33 -4.50 -17.73
CA THR A 443 7.68 -4.62 -16.32
C THR A 443 6.93 -3.60 -15.46
N LEU A 444 6.78 -3.89 -14.17
CA LEU A 444 6.18 -2.95 -13.22
C LEU A 444 6.99 -1.64 -13.13
N ARG A 445 8.31 -1.75 -13.19
CA ARG A 445 9.20 -0.58 -13.15
C ARG A 445 8.97 0.36 -14.34
N GLU A 446 8.83 -0.19 -15.54
CA GLU A 446 8.51 0.59 -16.75
C GLU A 446 7.13 1.23 -16.66
N HIS A 447 6.10 0.50 -16.18
CA HIS A 447 4.74 1.05 -16.02
C HIS A 447 4.71 2.26 -15.10
N LEU A 448 5.50 2.25 -14.03
CA LEU A 448 5.62 3.34 -13.07
C LEU A 448 6.59 4.45 -13.53
N GLY A 449 7.23 4.31 -14.70
CA GLY A 449 8.21 5.25 -15.20
C GLY A 449 9.42 5.41 -14.26
N LEU A 450 9.80 4.35 -13.59
CA LEU A 450 10.92 4.31 -12.65
C LEU A 450 12.24 4.03 -13.38
N ARG A 451 13.33 4.55 -12.85
CA ARG A 451 14.66 4.33 -13.39
C ARG A 451 15.13 2.90 -13.15
N ASP A 452 16.04 2.45 -14.01
CA ASP A 452 16.76 1.20 -13.80
C ASP A 452 17.57 1.28 -12.48
N PRO A 453 17.39 0.32 -11.56
CA PRO A 453 18.08 0.32 -10.27
C PRO A 453 19.60 0.24 -10.38
N LEU A 454 20.13 -0.22 -11.52
CA LEU A 454 21.58 -0.35 -11.77
C LEU A 454 22.23 0.96 -12.15
N THR A 455 21.50 1.90 -12.75
CA THR A 455 22.07 3.22 -13.12
C THR A 455 22.42 4.06 -11.89
N HIS A 456 21.75 3.86 -10.77
CA HIS A 456 22.07 4.52 -9.49
C HIS A 456 23.36 4.01 -8.86
N ARG A 457 23.69 2.74 -9.03
CA ARG A 457 24.94 2.15 -8.50
C ARG A 457 26.16 2.72 -9.19
N SER A 458 26.15 2.79 -10.49
CA SER A 458 27.29 3.34 -11.25
C SER A 458 27.61 4.80 -10.90
N ALA A 459 26.62 5.57 -10.42
CA ALA A 459 26.81 6.94 -9.95
C ALA A 459 27.30 7.00 -8.48
N ARG A 460 26.87 6.07 -7.63
CA ARG A 460 27.24 5.99 -6.20
C ARG A 460 28.64 5.39 -6.02
N ASP A 461 28.97 4.34 -6.79
CA ASP A 461 30.29 3.70 -6.77
C ASP A 461 31.37 4.65 -7.33
N ARG A 462 31.04 5.48 -8.31
CA ARG A 462 31.95 6.54 -8.81
C ARG A 462 32.20 7.66 -7.78
N ARG A 463 31.26 7.95 -6.87
CA ARG A 463 31.46 8.94 -5.80
C ARG A 463 32.22 8.40 -4.58
N GLN A 464 32.26 7.08 -4.40
CA GLN A 464 33.01 6.44 -3.30
C GLN A 464 34.42 6.03 -3.72
N ALA A 465 34.73 6.03 -5.02
CA ALA A 465 36.05 5.73 -5.58
C ALA A 465 36.88 6.98 -5.91
N GLY A 466 36.37 8.18 -5.69
CA GLY A 466 37.06 9.47 -5.78
C GLY A 466 37.10 10.18 -4.44
#